data_0ce8fa4d5f4374a4850615b1c1df7fd2
#
_entry.id   0ce8fa4d5f4374a4850615b1c1df7fd2
#
_cell.length_a   1.000
_cell.length_b   1.000
_cell.length_c   1.000
_cell.angle_alpha   90.00
_cell.angle_beta   90.00
_cell.angle_gamma   90.00
#
_symmetry.space_group_name_H-M   'P 1'
#
loop_
_entity.id
_entity.type
_entity.pdbx_description
1 polymer ?
#
loop_
_entity_poly.entity_id
_entity_poly.type
_entity_poly.pdbx_seq_one_letter_code
_entity_poly.pdbx_strand_id
1 'polypeptide(L)'
;MKVSKEAMKDMYLRMIRIREFESKAQSLFADGKIPGFVHLYLGEEAVATGVCACLRDDDYITSTHRGHGPLVAKGGDLKFMMAELFGKETGYCKGKGGSMHIADPDKGILGANGIVGAGHNIAVGAGLSASYRGTDQVCVCFFGDASTNQGTFHESLNMAAIWKLPIIFVCENNNYGISMSQARHQAIKDVADRGAAYGIPGIAVDGNDVMAVNEAAAEAVARARKGQGPTLLECKTYRWRGHFEGDPANYKPKEEQEAWLKKDPIPRFAAFLKENKILTAEDLAALDQQVQEELAEAIRFADESPIPTVDAVVQDVYSDIVEEVRAR
;
A
#
# COMPACT_ATOMS: atom_id res chain seq x y z
N MET A 1 7.78 -21.31 -4.60
CA MET A 1 8.94 -21.45 -3.67
C MET A 1 8.39 -21.62 -2.25
N LYS A 2 8.94 -22.52 -1.43
CA LYS A 2 8.40 -22.68 -0.06
C LYS A 2 8.83 -21.48 0.79
N VAL A 3 7.87 -20.73 1.35
CA VAL A 3 8.13 -19.57 2.21
C VAL A 3 8.79 -20.03 3.51
N SER A 4 9.85 -19.38 3.97
CA SER A 4 10.54 -19.73 5.21
C SER A 4 9.71 -19.38 6.44
N LYS A 5 10.03 -19.98 7.59
CA LYS A 5 9.34 -19.65 8.86
C LYS A 5 9.58 -18.19 9.28
N GLU A 6 10.77 -17.70 9.04
CA GLU A 6 11.17 -16.32 9.32
C GLU A 6 10.37 -15.34 8.45
N ALA A 7 10.20 -15.63 7.16
CA ALA A 7 9.39 -14.81 6.28
C ALA A 7 7.90 -14.82 6.68
N MET A 8 7.37 -15.96 7.13
CA MET A 8 6.01 -16.02 7.64
C MET A 8 5.83 -15.23 8.95
N LYS A 9 6.82 -15.29 9.85
CA LYS A 9 6.83 -14.45 11.06
C LYS A 9 6.87 -12.96 10.71
N ASP A 10 7.71 -12.57 9.75
CA ASP A 10 7.80 -11.18 9.28
C ASP A 10 6.47 -10.72 8.64
N MET A 11 5.82 -11.55 7.83
CA MET A 11 4.49 -11.23 7.29
C MET A 11 3.45 -11.01 8.39
N TYR A 12 3.43 -11.83 9.44
CA TYR A 12 2.53 -11.60 10.56
C TYR A 12 2.83 -10.27 11.24
N LEU A 13 4.10 -10.00 11.53
CA LEU A 13 4.54 -8.75 12.15
C LEU A 13 4.15 -7.51 11.32
N ARG A 14 4.30 -7.57 9.99
CA ARG A 14 3.87 -6.47 9.10
C ARG A 14 2.36 -6.26 9.15
N MET A 15 1.56 -7.32 9.12
CA MET A 15 0.10 -7.18 9.19
C MET A 15 -0.37 -6.55 10.50
N ILE A 16 0.18 -6.97 11.65
CA ILE A 16 -0.19 -6.36 12.93
C ILE A 16 0.32 -4.92 13.06
N ARG A 17 1.51 -4.58 12.51
CA ARG A 17 1.97 -3.19 12.43
C ARG A 17 1.01 -2.30 11.65
N ILE A 18 0.54 -2.77 10.49
CA ILE A 18 -0.45 -2.04 9.69
C ILE A 18 -1.73 -1.85 10.49
N ARG A 19 -2.30 -2.93 11.05
CA ARG A 19 -3.55 -2.89 11.81
C ARG A 19 -3.48 -1.91 12.98
N GLU A 20 -2.43 -2.02 13.78
CA GLU A 20 -2.29 -1.21 14.98
C GLU A 20 -1.97 0.25 14.64
N PHE A 21 -1.14 0.51 13.62
CA PHE A 21 -0.90 1.87 13.12
C PHE A 21 -2.19 2.54 12.68
N GLU A 22 -3.00 1.85 11.88
CA GLU A 22 -4.29 2.37 11.39
C GLU A 22 -5.29 2.59 12.52
N SER A 23 -5.34 1.69 13.49
CA SER A 23 -6.20 1.83 14.67
C SER A 23 -5.79 3.02 15.53
N LYS A 24 -4.47 3.28 15.67
CA LYS A 24 -3.96 4.47 16.36
C LYS A 24 -4.20 5.74 15.54
N ALA A 25 -3.99 5.71 14.23
CA ALA A 25 -4.29 6.84 13.36
C ALA A 25 -5.77 7.25 13.45
N GLN A 26 -6.68 6.26 13.52
CA GLN A 26 -8.10 6.49 13.73
C GLN A 26 -8.38 7.25 15.04
N SER A 27 -7.85 6.74 16.17
CA SER A 27 -8.09 7.37 17.48
C SER A 27 -7.48 8.76 17.57
N LEU A 28 -6.27 8.94 17.06
CA LEU A 28 -5.57 10.24 17.05
C LEU A 28 -6.24 11.27 16.12
N PHE A 29 -6.85 10.81 15.03
CA PHE A 29 -7.69 11.66 14.19
C PHE A 29 -8.96 12.11 14.93
N ALA A 30 -9.64 11.20 15.62
CA ALA A 30 -10.81 11.51 16.44
C ALA A 30 -10.48 12.49 17.58
N ASP A 31 -9.28 12.40 18.15
CA ASP A 31 -8.75 13.31 19.18
C ASP A 31 -8.28 14.67 18.60
N GLY A 32 -8.35 14.87 17.27
CA GLY A 32 -7.94 16.10 16.60
C GLY A 32 -6.42 16.31 16.49
N LYS A 33 -5.61 15.28 16.74
CA LYS A 33 -4.15 15.35 16.61
C LYS A 33 -3.66 15.26 15.18
N ILE A 34 -4.41 14.58 14.30
CA ILE A 34 -4.08 14.41 12.88
C ILE A 34 -4.94 15.35 12.05
N PRO A 35 -4.36 16.34 11.36
CA PRO A 35 -5.09 17.24 10.47
C PRO A 35 -5.42 16.60 9.12
N GLY A 36 -6.36 17.20 8.39
CA GLY A 36 -6.70 16.79 7.03
C GLY A 36 -7.62 15.58 6.96
N PHE A 37 -7.39 14.70 5.98
CA PHE A 37 -8.21 13.52 5.74
C PHE A 37 -7.37 12.26 5.89
N VAL A 38 -7.88 11.29 6.63
CA VAL A 38 -7.24 9.98 6.84
C VAL A 38 -8.07 8.89 6.18
N HIS A 39 -7.40 8.05 5.40
CA HIS A 39 -8.00 6.93 4.67
C HIS A 39 -7.38 5.64 5.19
N LEU A 40 -8.08 4.94 6.08
CA LEU A 40 -7.55 3.78 6.79
C LEU A 40 -7.48 2.52 5.91
N TYR A 41 -6.41 1.75 6.07
CA TYR A 41 -6.14 0.49 5.35
C TYR A 41 -6.70 -0.75 6.06
N LEU A 42 -7.57 -0.57 7.06
CA LEU A 42 -8.12 -1.64 7.89
C LEU A 42 -8.90 -2.67 7.06
N GLY A 43 -8.53 -3.94 7.19
CA GLY A 43 -9.10 -5.08 6.48
C GLY A 43 -8.32 -5.53 5.24
N GLU A 44 -7.35 -4.74 4.78
CA GLU A 44 -6.58 -4.96 3.54
C GLU A 44 -5.12 -5.41 3.81
N GLU A 45 -4.73 -5.65 5.08
CA GLU A 45 -3.35 -5.84 5.54
C GLU A 45 -2.62 -6.99 4.84
N ALA A 46 -3.33 -8.05 4.47
CA ALA A 46 -2.73 -9.19 3.80
C ALA A 46 -2.30 -8.89 2.36
N VAL A 47 -2.95 -7.94 1.68
CA VAL A 47 -2.59 -7.56 0.31
C VAL A 47 -1.23 -6.90 0.30
N ALA A 48 -1.06 -5.79 1.01
CA ALA A 48 0.21 -5.07 1.06
C ALA A 48 1.34 -5.97 1.56
N THR A 49 1.09 -6.75 2.62
CA THR A 49 2.08 -7.62 3.23
C THR A 49 2.51 -8.75 2.30
N GLY A 50 1.55 -9.47 1.71
CA GLY A 50 1.85 -10.60 0.82
C GLY A 50 2.63 -10.19 -0.42
N VAL A 51 2.31 -9.03 -0.98
CA VAL A 51 3.02 -8.48 -2.14
C VAL A 51 4.41 -7.98 -1.76
N CYS A 52 4.54 -7.14 -0.73
CA CYS A 52 5.82 -6.55 -0.36
C CYS A 52 6.82 -7.57 0.21
N ALA A 53 6.36 -8.70 0.74
CA ALA A 53 7.24 -9.80 1.18
C ALA A 53 8.02 -10.45 0.01
N CYS A 54 7.63 -10.19 -1.24
CA CYS A 54 8.33 -10.68 -2.44
C CYS A 54 9.33 -9.66 -3.00
N LEU A 55 9.37 -8.45 -2.45
CA LEU A 55 10.17 -7.35 -2.97
C LEU A 55 11.51 -7.24 -2.24
N ARG A 56 12.49 -6.72 -2.95
CA ARG A 56 13.77 -6.29 -2.40
C ARG A 56 13.68 -4.82 -1.97
N ASP A 57 14.67 -4.37 -1.23
CA ASP A 57 14.74 -2.98 -0.76
C ASP A 57 14.83 -1.99 -1.92
N ASP A 58 15.52 -2.37 -3.01
CA ASP A 58 15.72 -1.56 -4.21
C ASP A 58 14.58 -1.61 -5.23
N ASP A 59 13.55 -2.45 -5.01
CA ASP A 59 12.34 -2.46 -5.82
C ASP A 59 11.43 -1.28 -5.47
N TYR A 60 10.65 -0.83 -6.45
CA TYR A 60 9.77 0.32 -6.30
C TYR A 60 8.33 -0.06 -6.01
N ILE A 61 7.65 0.80 -5.24
CA ILE A 61 6.19 0.77 -5.10
C ILE A 61 5.61 2.16 -5.39
N THR A 62 4.39 2.20 -5.95
CA THR A 62 3.49 3.36 -5.93
C THR A 62 2.22 2.97 -5.19
N SER A 63 1.60 3.92 -4.50
CA SER A 63 0.39 3.65 -3.72
C SER A 63 -0.68 4.73 -3.92
N THR A 64 -1.81 4.54 -3.27
CA THR A 64 -2.99 5.40 -3.35
C THR A 64 -3.07 6.34 -2.15
N HIS A 65 -4.14 7.12 -2.06
CA HIS A 65 -4.50 7.90 -0.85
C HIS A 65 -4.64 7.02 0.42
N ARG A 66 -4.80 5.71 0.28
CA ARG A 66 -4.84 4.68 1.34
C ARG A 66 -3.48 3.98 1.43
N GLY A 67 -2.41 4.77 1.52
CA GLY A 67 -1.04 4.29 1.31
C GLY A 67 -0.34 3.71 2.52
N HIS A 68 -0.89 3.82 3.74
CA HIS A 68 -0.17 3.42 4.96
C HIS A 68 0.20 1.93 4.96
N GLY A 69 -0.73 1.05 4.55
CA GLY A 69 -0.47 -0.39 4.47
C GLY A 69 0.72 -0.74 3.58
N PRO A 70 0.72 -0.35 2.29
CA PRO A 70 1.85 -0.56 1.39
C PRO A 70 3.17 0.04 1.89
N LEU A 71 3.13 1.23 2.52
CA LEU A 71 4.32 1.88 3.07
C LEU A 71 4.93 1.09 4.23
N VAL A 72 4.10 0.69 5.21
CA VAL A 72 4.54 -0.16 6.34
C VAL A 72 5.07 -1.50 5.83
N ALA A 73 4.34 -2.14 4.90
CA ALA A 73 4.73 -3.42 4.33
C ALA A 73 6.05 -3.35 3.56
N LYS A 74 6.38 -2.23 2.92
CA LYS A 74 7.66 -1.99 2.21
C LYS A 74 8.80 -1.63 3.15
N GLY A 75 8.54 -1.45 4.45
CA GLY A 75 9.52 -1.14 5.49
C GLY A 75 9.62 0.34 5.83
N GLY A 76 8.57 1.10 5.61
CA GLY A 76 8.44 2.48 6.12
C GLY A 76 8.51 2.50 7.65
N ASP A 77 9.23 3.48 8.20
CA ASP A 77 9.39 3.67 9.64
C ASP A 77 8.14 4.34 10.23
N LEU A 78 7.55 3.70 11.24
CA LEU A 78 6.33 4.18 11.90
C LEU A 78 6.51 5.56 12.56
N LYS A 79 7.73 5.89 13.02
CA LYS A 79 8.03 7.20 13.65
C LYS A 79 7.88 8.33 12.64
N PHE A 80 8.52 8.20 11.48
CA PHE A 80 8.44 9.21 10.43
C PHE A 80 7.07 9.27 9.77
N MET A 81 6.39 8.12 9.66
CA MET A 81 4.99 8.10 9.21
C MET A 81 4.08 8.84 10.19
N MET A 82 4.17 8.55 11.50
CA MET A 82 3.33 9.22 12.51
C MET A 82 3.64 10.72 12.59
N ALA A 83 4.93 11.10 12.50
CA ALA A 83 5.32 12.50 12.44
C ALA A 83 4.74 13.22 11.22
N GLU A 84 4.69 12.55 10.05
CA GLU A 84 4.06 13.12 8.86
C GLU A 84 2.55 13.33 9.04
N LEU A 85 1.84 12.34 9.64
CA LEU A 85 0.42 12.48 9.94
C LEU A 85 0.14 13.63 10.91
N PHE A 86 1.05 13.92 11.86
CA PHE A 86 0.96 15.02 12.79
C PHE A 86 1.37 16.37 12.18
N GLY A 87 1.78 16.40 10.90
CA GLY A 87 2.27 17.60 10.23
C GLY A 87 3.60 18.12 10.78
N LYS A 88 4.50 17.23 11.20
CA LYS A 88 5.78 17.56 11.84
C LYS A 88 6.93 17.57 10.83
N GLU A 89 7.91 18.44 11.08
CA GLU A 89 9.11 18.60 10.22
C GLU A 89 9.93 17.30 10.07
N THR A 90 9.88 16.42 11.08
CA THR A 90 10.58 15.13 11.06
C THR A 90 9.83 14.03 10.29
N GLY A 91 8.64 14.32 9.75
CA GLY A 91 7.91 13.40 8.89
C GLY A 91 8.61 13.17 7.55
N TYR A 92 8.26 12.09 6.85
CA TYR A 92 8.85 11.70 5.56
C TYR A 92 8.82 12.82 4.52
N CYS A 93 7.76 13.62 4.49
CA CYS A 93 7.60 14.77 3.61
C CYS A 93 7.66 16.10 4.37
N LYS A 94 8.37 16.14 5.49
CA LYS A 94 8.54 17.31 6.36
C LYS A 94 7.21 17.90 6.83
N GLY A 95 6.21 17.05 7.03
CA GLY A 95 4.86 17.44 7.46
C GLY A 95 4.01 18.13 6.39
N LYS A 96 4.47 18.13 5.12
CA LYS A 96 3.77 18.82 4.00
C LYS A 96 2.81 17.89 3.25
N GLY A 97 3.06 16.57 3.26
CA GLY A 97 2.29 15.59 2.51
C GLY A 97 1.06 15.07 3.25
N GLY A 98 1.16 14.93 4.55
CA GLY A 98 0.14 14.31 5.38
C GLY A 98 -0.13 12.85 5.00
N SER A 99 -1.28 12.32 5.44
CA SER A 99 -1.66 10.91 5.28
C SER A 99 -1.59 10.37 3.84
N MET A 100 -1.95 11.19 2.84
CA MET A 100 -2.14 10.74 1.47
C MET A 100 -0.92 10.88 0.55
N HIS A 101 0.20 11.43 1.02
CA HIS A 101 1.32 11.77 0.14
C HIS A 101 2.70 11.36 0.70
N ILE A 102 2.74 10.36 1.59
CA ILE A 102 4.00 9.88 2.15
C ILE A 102 4.84 9.23 1.06
N ALA A 103 6.11 9.61 0.97
CA ALA A 103 7.10 9.05 0.06
C ALA A 103 8.43 8.81 0.79
N ASP A 104 9.14 7.75 0.40
CA ASP A 104 10.48 7.41 0.86
C ASP A 104 11.27 6.79 -0.32
N PRO A 105 11.86 7.63 -1.19
CA PRO A 105 12.58 7.13 -2.35
C PRO A 105 13.76 6.22 -2.00
N ASP A 106 14.39 6.38 -0.83
CA ASP A 106 15.51 5.56 -0.37
C ASP A 106 15.11 4.11 -0.12
N LYS A 107 13.83 3.90 0.23
CA LYS A 107 13.21 2.57 0.36
C LYS A 107 12.44 2.13 -0.89
N GLY A 108 12.56 2.86 -2.00
CA GLY A 108 11.79 2.58 -3.21
C GLY A 108 10.31 2.92 -3.12
N ILE A 109 9.89 3.68 -2.12
CA ILE A 109 8.50 4.13 -1.96
C ILE A 109 8.33 5.44 -2.75
N LEU A 110 7.84 5.35 -4.00
CA LEU A 110 7.70 6.51 -4.89
C LEU A 110 6.52 7.42 -4.53
N GLY A 111 5.73 7.00 -3.55
CA GLY A 111 4.74 7.82 -2.87
C GLY A 111 3.33 7.24 -2.89
N ALA A 112 2.61 7.61 -1.84
CA ALA A 112 1.16 7.63 -1.81
C ALA A 112 0.65 8.81 -2.66
N ASN A 113 -0.54 8.71 -3.24
CA ASN A 113 -1.05 9.75 -4.13
C ASN A 113 -2.57 9.92 -3.98
N GLY A 114 -3.00 11.16 -3.72
CA GLY A 114 -4.42 11.52 -3.64
C GLY A 114 -5.13 11.54 -5.00
N ILE A 115 -4.38 11.59 -6.11
CA ILE A 115 -4.97 11.56 -7.46
C ILE A 115 -5.20 10.12 -7.88
N VAL A 116 -6.47 9.74 -8.02
CA VAL A 116 -6.87 8.39 -8.42
C VAL A 116 -6.33 8.06 -9.81
N GLY A 117 -5.56 6.98 -9.91
CA GLY A 117 -4.96 6.53 -11.16
C GLY A 117 -3.56 7.10 -11.47
N ALA A 118 -3.07 8.09 -10.73
CA ALA A 118 -1.73 8.67 -10.99
C ALA A 118 -0.60 7.65 -10.77
N GLY A 119 -0.75 6.75 -9.80
CA GLY A 119 0.24 5.71 -9.53
C GLY A 119 0.57 4.82 -10.73
N HIS A 120 -0.39 4.61 -11.64
CA HIS A 120 -0.16 3.79 -12.84
C HIS A 120 0.94 4.40 -13.73
N ASN A 121 0.84 5.69 -14.05
CA ASN A 121 1.81 6.37 -14.91
C ASN A 121 3.19 6.47 -14.26
N ILE A 122 3.23 6.72 -12.93
CA ILE A 122 4.47 6.75 -12.17
C ILE A 122 5.16 5.37 -12.22
N ALA A 123 4.39 4.29 -12.05
CA ALA A 123 4.91 2.93 -12.15
C ALA A 123 5.45 2.61 -13.55
N VAL A 124 4.80 3.11 -14.62
CA VAL A 124 5.32 2.98 -16.00
C VAL A 124 6.68 3.67 -16.12
N GLY A 125 6.82 4.88 -15.57
CA GLY A 125 8.10 5.60 -15.55
C GLY A 125 9.19 4.85 -14.79
N ALA A 126 8.88 4.28 -13.62
CA ALA A 126 9.82 3.48 -12.83
C ALA A 126 10.22 2.19 -13.54
N GLY A 127 9.24 1.47 -14.13
CA GLY A 127 9.52 0.26 -14.92
C GLY A 127 10.33 0.55 -16.17
N LEU A 128 10.07 1.67 -16.86
CA LEU A 128 10.87 2.13 -18.00
C LEU A 128 12.30 2.46 -17.58
N SER A 129 12.47 3.15 -16.45
CA SER A 129 13.79 3.46 -15.88
C SER A 129 14.60 2.19 -15.61
N ALA A 130 13.99 1.19 -14.94
CA ALA A 130 14.64 -0.09 -14.68
C ALA A 130 15.04 -0.80 -15.97
N SER A 131 14.14 -0.87 -16.93
CA SER A 131 14.40 -1.49 -18.24
C SER A 131 15.50 -0.77 -19.02
N TYR A 132 15.45 0.56 -19.10
CA TYR A 132 16.45 1.37 -19.82
C TYR A 132 17.83 1.28 -19.20
N ARG A 133 17.91 1.23 -17.86
CA ARG A 133 19.16 1.10 -17.11
C ARG A 133 19.71 -0.33 -17.09
N GLY A 134 18.94 -1.30 -17.58
CA GLY A 134 19.33 -2.71 -17.58
C GLY A 134 19.40 -3.32 -16.18
N THR A 135 18.64 -2.79 -15.21
CA THR A 135 18.53 -3.38 -13.87
C THR A 135 17.42 -4.44 -13.84
N ASP A 136 17.43 -5.31 -12.83
CA ASP A 136 16.40 -6.31 -12.60
C ASP A 136 15.36 -5.87 -11.57
N GLN A 137 15.33 -4.57 -11.23
CA GLN A 137 14.34 -3.96 -10.36
C GLN A 137 12.94 -4.11 -10.94
N VAL A 138 11.95 -4.25 -10.06
CA VAL A 138 10.53 -4.24 -10.43
C VAL A 138 9.82 -3.07 -9.77
N CYS A 139 8.69 -2.69 -10.34
CA CYS A 139 7.78 -1.72 -9.72
C CYS A 139 6.44 -2.36 -9.45
N VAL A 140 5.93 -2.24 -8.22
CA VAL A 140 4.56 -2.61 -7.87
C VAL A 140 3.70 -1.36 -7.84
N CYS A 141 2.60 -1.37 -8.57
CA CYS A 141 1.59 -0.31 -8.55
C CYS A 141 0.37 -0.79 -7.79
N PHE A 142 0.16 -0.29 -6.57
CA PHE A 142 -1.06 -0.53 -5.80
C PHE A 142 -2.16 0.46 -6.23
N PHE A 143 -3.39 -0.04 -6.42
CA PHE A 143 -4.53 0.79 -6.81
C PHE A 143 -5.87 0.11 -6.45
N GLY A 144 -6.91 0.90 -6.21
CA GLY A 144 -8.26 0.39 -5.93
C GLY A 144 -9.03 0.00 -7.21
N ASP A 145 -10.03 -0.88 -7.06
CA ASP A 145 -10.90 -1.36 -8.14
C ASP A 145 -11.53 -0.24 -8.97
N ALA A 146 -12.00 0.83 -8.35
CA ALA A 146 -12.63 1.94 -9.05
C ALA A 146 -11.66 2.75 -9.94
N SER A 147 -10.35 2.73 -9.65
CA SER A 147 -9.35 3.42 -10.47
C SER A 147 -9.18 2.80 -11.86
N THR A 148 -9.65 1.58 -12.06
CA THR A 148 -9.66 0.90 -13.37
C THR A 148 -10.58 1.55 -14.40
N ASN A 149 -11.41 2.51 -13.99
CA ASN A 149 -12.25 3.32 -14.87
C ASN A 149 -11.54 4.62 -15.33
N GLN A 150 -10.32 4.89 -14.84
CA GLN A 150 -9.51 6.02 -15.30
C GLN A 150 -8.80 5.68 -16.62
N GLY A 151 -8.66 6.67 -17.53
CA GLY A 151 -7.90 6.51 -18.78
C GLY A 151 -6.46 6.05 -18.52
N THR A 152 -5.83 6.60 -17.48
CA THR A 152 -4.45 6.26 -17.07
C THR A 152 -4.22 4.77 -16.79
N PHE A 153 -5.22 4.04 -16.29
CA PHE A 153 -5.15 2.59 -16.15
C PHE A 153 -4.92 1.92 -17.50
N HIS A 154 -5.77 2.24 -18.49
CA HIS A 154 -5.74 1.63 -19.83
C HIS A 154 -4.45 1.97 -20.57
N GLU A 155 -4.05 3.22 -20.52
CA GLU A 155 -2.82 3.73 -21.15
C GLU A 155 -1.58 3.05 -20.57
N SER A 156 -1.49 2.98 -19.24
CA SER A 156 -0.35 2.41 -18.53
C SER A 156 -0.21 0.91 -18.76
N LEU A 157 -1.30 0.15 -18.70
CA LEU A 157 -1.26 -1.31 -18.95
C LEU A 157 -0.84 -1.59 -20.41
N ASN A 158 -1.36 -0.83 -21.36
CA ASN A 158 -1.00 -0.97 -22.77
C ASN A 158 0.51 -0.66 -22.99
N MET A 159 1.02 0.46 -22.46
CA MET A 159 2.42 0.82 -22.59
C MET A 159 3.34 -0.22 -21.93
N ALA A 160 3.00 -0.64 -20.72
CA ALA A 160 3.76 -1.64 -19.98
C ALA A 160 3.80 -2.99 -20.72
N ALA A 161 2.71 -3.39 -21.34
CA ALA A 161 2.62 -4.62 -22.13
C ALA A 161 3.49 -4.57 -23.38
N ILE A 162 3.37 -3.48 -24.18
CA ILE A 162 4.12 -3.30 -25.44
C ILE A 162 5.64 -3.32 -25.17
N TRP A 163 6.09 -2.63 -24.12
CA TRP A 163 7.51 -2.50 -23.79
C TRP A 163 8.00 -3.60 -22.85
N LYS A 164 7.13 -4.54 -22.44
CA LYS A 164 7.43 -5.62 -21.49
C LYS A 164 8.07 -5.11 -20.18
N LEU A 165 7.53 -4.00 -19.67
CA LEU A 165 8.10 -3.37 -18.48
C LEU A 165 7.93 -4.26 -17.23
N PRO A 166 8.89 -4.23 -16.30
CA PRO A 166 8.89 -5.04 -15.09
C PRO A 166 7.95 -4.47 -14.02
N ILE A 167 6.64 -4.48 -14.32
CA ILE A 167 5.61 -3.91 -13.45
C ILE A 167 4.60 -4.97 -13.00
N ILE A 168 4.24 -4.94 -11.75
CA ILE A 168 3.12 -5.70 -11.18
C ILE A 168 2.01 -4.69 -10.81
N PHE A 169 0.90 -4.74 -11.52
CA PHE A 169 -0.29 -3.95 -11.24
C PHE A 169 -1.15 -4.68 -10.22
N VAL A 170 -1.17 -4.22 -8.97
CA VAL A 170 -1.90 -4.85 -7.85
C VAL A 170 -3.19 -4.07 -7.58
N CYS A 171 -4.31 -4.68 -7.95
CA CYS A 171 -5.63 -4.16 -7.64
C CYS A 171 -6.06 -4.59 -6.24
N GLU A 172 -6.15 -3.64 -5.32
CA GLU A 172 -6.78 -3.78 -4.01
C GLU A 172 -8.30 -3.68 -4.21
N ASN A 173 -8.92 -4.78 -4.67
CA ASN A 173 -10.35 -4.79 -4.90
C ASN A 173 -11.09 -4.89 -3.57
N ASN A 174 -11.35 -3.74 -2.97
CA ASN A 174 -12.03 -3.62 -1.69
C ASN A 174 -13.54 -3.36 -1.82
N ASN A 175 -14.10 -3.64 -3.00
CA ASN A 175 -15.50 -3.60 -3.37
C ASN A 175 -16.15 -2.23 -3.49
N TYR A 176 -15.48 -1.12 -3.17
CA TYR A 176 -16.13 0.20 -3.17
C TYR A 176 -15.23 1.30 -3.74
N GLY A 177 -15.71 1.98 -4.79
CA GLY A 177 -15.20 3.28 -5.22
C GLY A 177 -15.95 4.41 -4.52
N ILE A 178 -15.35 5.03 -3.50
CA ILE A 178 -16.02 5.95 -2.57
C ILE A 178 -17.23 5.26 -1.94
N SER A 179 -18.45 5.59 -2.36
CA SER A 179 -19.72 5.03 -1.88
C SER A 179 -20.37 4.06 -2.88
N MET A 180 -19.78 3.88 -4.06
CA MET A 180 -20.37 3.04 -5.13
C MET A 180 -19.74 1.64 -5.10
N SER A 181 -20.57 0.61 -4.97
CA SER A 181 -20.09 -0.78 -5.01
C SER A 181 -19.55 -1.17 -6.38
N GLN A 182 -18.59 -2.10 -6.43
CA GLN A 182 -17.98 -2.59 -7.66
C GLN A 182 -19.04 -3.03 -8.69
N ALA A 183 -20.06 -3.75 -8.28
CA ALA A 183 -21.12 -4.20 -9.15
C ALA A 183 -21.91 -3.06 -9.85
N ARG A 184 -21.79 -1.82 -9.37
CA ARG A 184 -22.45 -0.64 -9.96
C ARG A 184 -21.53 0.18 -10.86
N HIS A 185 -20.23 0.09 -10.71
CA HIS A 185 -19.28 0.86 -11.52
C HIS A 185 -18.47 0.03 -12.52
N GLN A 186 -18.62 -1.31 -12.50
CA GLN A 186 -17.97 -2.22 -13.45
C GLN A 186 -18.97 -3.21 -14.03
N ALA A 187 -18.86 -3.45 -15.35
CA ALA A 187 -19.66 -4.45 -16.05
C ALA A 187 -19.11 -5.88 -15.88
N ILE A 188 -17.82 -6.01 -15.55
CA ILE A 188 -17.14 -7.29 -15.35
C ILE A 188 -17.06 -7.61 -13.84
N LYS A 189 -17.04 -8.90 -13.51
CA LYS A 189 -16.96 -9.36 -12.14
C LYS A 189 -15.54 -9.25 -11.57
N ASP A 190 -14.57 -9.63 -12.36
CA ASP A 190 -13.17 -9.70 -11.96
C ASP A 190 -12.35 -8.67 -12.75
N VAL A 191 -11.65 -7.80 -12.03
CA VAL A 191 -10.74 -6.81 -12.63
C VAL A 191 -9.62 -7.51 -13.40
N ALA A 192 -9.20 -8.67 -12.93
CA ALA A 192 -8.16 -9.50 -13.56
C ALA A 192 -8.48 -9.84 -15.02
N ASP A 193 -9.77 -9.96 -15.41
CA ASP A 193 -10.20 -10.25 -16.78
C ASP A 193 -9.75 -9.16 -17.78
N ARG A 194 -9.51 -7.94 -17.31
CA ARG A 194 -8.99 -6.85 -18.15
C ARG A 194 -7.58 -7.12 -18.67
N GLY A 195 -6.81 -8.00 -18.02
CA GLY A 195 -5.47 -8.39 -18.46
C GLY A 195 -5.46 -8.93 -19.90
N ALA A 196 -6.48 -9.67 -20.27
CA ALA A 196 -6.63 -10.25 -21.62
C ALA A 196 -6.66 -9.18 -22.72
N ALA A 197 -7.24 -8.00 -22.44
CA ALA A 197 -7.32 -6.89 -23.41
C ALA A 197 -5.94 -6.30 -23.77
N TYR A 198 -4.93 -6.51 -22.91
CA TYR A 198 -3.55 -6.04 -23.12
C TYR A 198 -2.58 -7.17 -23.42
N GLY A 199 -3.05 -8.41 -23.52
CA GLY A 199 -2.21 -9.60 -23.73
C GLY A 199 -1.28 -9.91 -22.55
N ILE A 200 -1.67 -9.55 -21.33
CA ILE A 200 -0.93 -9.82 -20.09
C ILE A 200 -1.71 -10.77 -19.17
N PRO A 201 -1.02 -11.52 -18.29
CA PRO A 201 -1.71 -12.33 -17.29
C PRO A 201 -2.57 -11.46 -16.36
N GLY A 202 -3.82 -11.88 -16.15
CA GLY A 202 -4.72 -11.38 -15.12
C GLY A 202 -4.99 -12.50 -14.12
N ILE A 203 -4.71 -12.26 -12.83
CA ILE A 203 -4.80 -13.26 -11.76
C ILE A 203 -5.65 -12.68 -10.64
N ALA A 204 -6.71 -13.39 -10.23
CA ALA A 204 -7.53 -13.01 -9.08
C ALA A 204 -7.27 -13.95 -7.91
N VAL A 205 -7.05 -13.39 -6.72
CA VAL A 205 -6.79 -14.15 -5.48
C VAL A 205 -7.64 -13.66 -4.32
N ASP A 206 -7.78 -14.48 -3.28
CA ASP A 206 -8.32 -14.07 -1.99
C ASP A 206 -7.33 -13.11 -1.31
N GLY A 207 -7.64 -11.80 -1.32
CA GLY A 207 -6.80 -10.76 -0.73
C GLY A 207 -6.74 -10.80 0.79
N ASN A 208 -7.55 -11.63 1.45
CA ASN A 208 -7.49 -11.86 2.90
C ASN A 208 -6.69 -13.12 3.26
N ASP A 209 -6.08 -13.79 2.27
CA ASP A 209 -5.11 -14.86 2.47
C ASP A 209 -3.71 -14.39 2.09
N VAL A 210 -2.91 -14.02 3.10
CA VAL A 210 -1.56 -13.49 2.87
C VAL A 210 -0.66 -14.46 2.12
N MET A 211 -0.84 -15.78 2.29
CA MET A 211 -0.04 -16.79 1.59
C MET A 211 -0.44 -16.90 0.13
N ALA A 212 -1.73 -16.87 -0.20
CA ALA A 212 -2.21 -16.85 -1.58
C ALA A 212 -1.76 -15.58 -2.32
N VAL A 213 -1.83 -14.42 -1.66
CA VAL A 213 -1.32 -13.15 -2.21
C VAL A 213 0.19 -13.24 -2.45
N ASN A 214 0.95 -13.76 -1.48
CA ASN A 214 2.40 -13.90 -1.60
C ASN A 214 2.81 -14.83 -2.75
N GLU A 215 2.14 -15.97 -2.91
CA GLU A 215 2.42 -16.91 -3.98
C GLU A 215 2.21 -16.28 -5.36
N ALA A 216 1.05 -15.65 -5.58
CA ALA A 216 0.73 -15.00 -6.84
C ALA A 216 1.66 -13.80 -7.13
N ALA A 217 2.00 -13.02 -6.10
CA ALA A 217 2.94 -11.90 -6.22
C ALA A 217 4.35 -12.40 -6.56
N ALA A 218 4.83 -13.48 -5.93
CA ALA A 218 6.14 -14.05 -6.21
C ALA A 218 6.27 -14.53 -7.67
N GLU A 219 5.23 -15.15 -8.22
CA GLU A 219 5.18 -15.54 -9.63
C GLU A 219 5.21 -14.32 -10.55
N ALA A 220 4.42 -13.29 -10.24
CA ALA A 220 4.37 -12.05 -11.01
C ALA A 220 5.72 -11.31 -10.99
N VAL A 221 6.38 -11.20 -9.82
CA VAL A 221 7.71 -10.62 -9.67
C VAL A 221 8.76 -11.42 -10.45
N ALA A 222 8.75 -12.75 -10.33
CA ALA A 222 9.69 -13.61 -11.07
C ALA A 222 9.51 -13.49 -12.59
N ARG A 223 8.28 -13.34 -13.07
CA ARG A 223 7.95 -13.08 -14.47
C ARG A 223 8.50 -11.73 -14.93
N ALA A 224 8.27 -10.68 -14.15
CA ALA A 224 8.71 -9.33 -14.45
C ALA A 224 10.24 -9.25 -14.54
N ARG A 225 10.98 -9.82 -13.56
CA ARG A 225 12.46 -9.88 -13.56
C ARG A 225 13.05 -10.64 -14.76
N LYS A 226 12.31 -11.60 -15.31
CA LYS A 226 12.70 -12.31 -16.52
C LYS A 226 12.41 -11.55 -17.82
N GLY A 227 11.95 -10.29 -17.75
CA GLY A 227 11.60 -9.50 -18.92
C GLY A 227 10.37 -10.01 -19.68
N GLN A 228 9.50 -10.78 -19.00
CA GLN A 228 8.30 -11.34 -19.62
C GLN A 228 7.09 -10.38 -19.57
N GLY A 229 7.31 -9.15 -19.12
CA GLY A 229 6.32 -8.09 -19.06
C GLY A 229 5.47 -8.08 -17.79
N PRO A 230 4.46 -7.18 -17.73
CA PRO A 230 3.68 -6.94 -16.54
C PRO A 230 2.67 -8.05 -16.24
N THR A 231 2.14 -8.04 -15.03
CA THR A 231 1.02 -8.89 -14.58
C THR A 231 -0.02 -7.99 -13.89
N LEU A 232 -1.30 -8.24 -14.12
CA LEU A 232 -2.42 -7.66 -13.38
C LEU A 232 -2.85 -8.64 -12.29
N LEU A 233 -2.59 -8.31 -11.04
CA LEU A 233 -2.95 -9.12 -9.87
C LEU A 233 -4.13 -8.45 -9.14
N GLU A 234 -5.27 -9.09 -9.09
CA GLU A 234 -6.43 -8.65 -8.34
C GLU A 234 -6.51 -9.38 -7.00
N CYS A 235 -6.40 -8.62 -5.91
CA CYS A 235 -6.56 -9.10 -4.55
C CYS A 235 -7.94 -8.72 -4.03
N LYS A 236 -8.85 -9.70 -3.92
CA LYS A 236 -10.21 -9.46 -3.45
C LYS A 236 -10.23 -9.36 -1.95
N THR A 237 -10.53 -8.17 -1.46
CA THR A 237 -10.55 -7.82 -0.04
C THR A 237 -11.75 -6.94 0.29
N TYR A 238 -11.73 -6.26 1.42
CA TYR A 238 -12.84 -5.39 1.81
C TYR A 238 -12.38 -4.25 2.69
N ARG A 239 -12.75 -3.03 2.34
CA ARG A 239 -12.54 -1.85 3.17
C ARG A 239 -13.51 -1.85 4.34
N TRP A 240 -13.03 -2.05 5.56
CA TRP A 240 -13.88 -2.14 6.74
C TRP A 240 -14.57 -0.81 7.08
N ARG A 241 -13.88 0.29 6.92
CA ARG A 241 -14.36 1.64 7.24
C ARG A 241 -15.00 2.34 6.05
N GLY A 242 -15.43 3.58 6.24
CA GLY A 242 -15.85 4.48 5.18
C GLY A 242 -14.75 4.78 4.18
N HIS A 243 -14.98 5.67 3.25
CA HIS A 243 -13.97 6.08 2.29
C HIS A 243 -12.81 6.81 2.98
N PHE A 244 -13.14 7.71 3.89
CA PHE A 244 -12.20 8.41 4.78
C PHE A 244 -12.75 8.35 6.21
N GLU A 245 -11.92 8.69 7.19
CA GLU A 245 -12.37 8.72 8.58
C GLU A 245 -13.30 9.92 8.79
N GLY A 246 -14.51 9.66 9.21
CA GLY A 246 -15.64 10.60 9.22
C GLY A 246 -16.75 10.27 8.22
N ASP A 247 -16.51 9.36 7.26
CA ASP A 247 -17.55 8.79 6.42
C ASP A 247 -18.33 7.71 7.20
N PRO A 248 -19.67 7.89 7.44
CA PRO A 248 -20.45 6.96 8.24
C PRO A 248 -20.72 5.61 7.56
N ALA A 249 -20.31 5.44 6.30
CA ALA A 249 -20.44 4.22 5.50
C ALA A 249 -21.85 3.62 5.42
N ASN A 250 -22.91 4.42 5.52
CA ASN A 250 -24.32 4.00 5.49
C ASN A 250 -24.74 3.31 4.19
N TYR A 251 -23.92 3.41 3.15
CA TYR A 251 -24.12 2.75 1.85
C TYR A 251 -23.71 1.28 1.83
N LYS A 252 -23.05 0.78 2.90
CA LYS A 252 -22.62 -0.61 3.02
C LYS A 252 -23.66 -1.43 3.78
N PRO A 253 -24.18 -2.55 3.21
CA PRO A 253 -25.04 -3.46 3.94
C PRO A 253 -24.35 -4.06 5.18
N LYS A 254 -25.04 -4.14 6.29
CA LYS A 254 -24.49 -4.71 7.55
C LYS A 254 -24.06 -6.16 7.38
N GLU A 255 -24.88 -6.95 6.72
CA GLU A 255 -24.65 -8.37 6.47
C GLU A 255 -23.37 -8.59 5.65
N GLU A 256 -23.10 -7.70 4.68
CA GLU A 256 -21.87 -7.71 3.88
C GLU A 256 -20.65 -7.41 4.76
N GLN A 257 -20.74 -6.36 5.60
CA GLN A 257 -19.67 -5.99 6.52
C GLN A 257 -19.36 -7.14 7.49
N GLU A 258 -20.39 -7.73 8.11
CA GLU A 258 -20.23 -8.85 9.04
C GLU A 258 -19.63 -10.10 8.37
N ALA A 259 -20.00 -10.37 7.13
CA ALA A 259 -19.45 -11.48 6.37
C ALA A 259 -17.94 -11.29 6.08
N TRP A 260 -17.52 -10.06 5.78
CA TRP A 260 -16.11 -9.75 5.54
C TRP A 260 -15.28 -9.68 6.83
N LEU A 261 -15.82 -9.16 7.93
CA LEU A 261 -15.14 -9.17 9.23
C LEU A 261 -14.81 -10.60 9.71
N LYS A 262 -15.62 -11.60 9.36
CA LYS A 262 -15.32 -13.03 9.62
C LYS A 262 -14.12 -13.55 8.83
N LYS A 263 -13.70 -12.83 7.80
CA LYS A 263 -12.52 -13.15 6.96
C LYS A 263 -11.30 -12.31 7.32
N ASP A 264 -11.21 -11.81 8.56
CA ASP A 264 -10.07 -11.02 9.02
C ASP A 264 -8.75 -11.75 8.74
N PRO A 265 -7.81 -11.14 7.98
CA PRO A 265 -6.58 -11.79 7.58
C PRO A 265 -5.66 -12.12 8.76
N ILE A 266 -5.67 -11.32 9.83
CA ILE A 266 -4.73 -11.47 10.95
C ILE A 266 -5.04 -12.71 11.78
N PRO A 267 -6.25 -12.90 12.37
CA PRO A 267 -6.57 -14.12 13.10
C PRO A 267 -6.52 -15.38 12.21
N ARG A 268 -6.88 -15.25 10.91
CA ARG A 268 -6.75 -16.34 9.95
C ARG A 268 -5.29 -16.80 9.82
N PHE A 269 -4.36 -15.88 9.65
CA PHE A 269 -2.95 -16.23 9.51
C PHE A 269 -2.34 -16.67 10.85
N ALA A 270 -2.74 -16.09 11.98
CA ALA A 270 -2.34 -16.53 13.30
C ALA A 270 -2.74 -18.00 13.58
N ALA A 271 -3.96 -18.39 13.16
CA ALA A 271 -4.40 -19.78 13.24
C ALA A 271 -3.52 -20.70 12.39
N PHE A 272 -3.26 -20.33 11.13
CA PHE A 272 -2.37 -21.08 10.24
C PHE A 272 -0.96 -21.27 10.83
N LEU A 273 -0.37 -20.22 11.41
CA LEU A 273 0.97 -20.27 12.02
C LEU A 273 1.02 -21.23 13.22
N LYS A 274 -0.03 -21.24 14.05
CA LYS A 274 -0.14 -22.16 15.19
C LYS A 274 -0.34 -23.60 14.77
N GLU A 275 -1.26 -23.86 13.85
CA GLU A 275 -1.56 -25.20 13.34
C GLU A 275 -0.34 -25.85 12.66
N ASN A 276 0.46 -25.04 11.95
CA ASN A 276 1.69 -25.50 11.30
C ASN A 276 2.92 -25.47 12.20
N LYS A 277 2.78 -25.18 13.49
CA LYS A 277 3.86 -25.11 14.49
C LYS A 277 5.00 -24.19 14.07
N ILE A 278 4.65 -23.04 13.50
CA ILE A 278 5.58 -21.99 13.09
C ILE A 278 5.78 -21.01 14.23
N LEU A 279 4.70 -20.56 14.86
CA LEU A 279 4.68 -19.71 16.04
C LEU A 279 3.75 -20.31 17.12
N THR A 280 4.08 -20.08 18.37
CA THR A 280 3.22 -20.40 19.52
C THR A 280 2.28 -19.23 19.85
N ALA A 281 1.38 -19.40 20.80
CA ALA A 281 0.53 -18.31 21.30
C ALA A 281 1.37 -17.23 22.00
N GLU A 282 2.42 -17.66 22.71
CA GLU A 282 3.35 -16.77 23.39
C GLU A 282 4.19 -15.95 22.40
N ASP A 283 4.63 -16.57 21.30
CA ASP A 283 5.34 -15.85 20.21
C ASP A 283 4.47 -14.76 19.59
N LEU A 284 3.19 -15.07 19.32
CA LEU A 284 2.25 -14.11 18.76
C LEU A 284 2.00 -12.95 19.73
N ALA A 285 1.79 -13.24 21.02
CA ALA A 285 1.59 -12.21 22.03
C ALA A 285 2.83 -11.31 22.21
N ALA A 286 4.05 -11.90 22.09
CA ALA A 286 5.29 -11.12 22.14
C ALA A 286 5.41 -10.17 20.93
N LEU A 287 4.99 -10.58 19.72
CA LEU A 287 4.96 -9.72 18.54
C LEU A 287 3.92 -8.59 18.69
N ASP A 288 2.73 -8.89 19.23
CA ASP A 288 1.71 -7.88 19.50
C ASP A 288 2.25 -6.83 20.50
N GLN A 289 2.90 -7.26 21.58
CA GLN A 289 3.52 -6.36 22.54
C GLN A 289 4.62 -5.50 21.93
N GLN A 290 5.48 -6.10 21.08
CA GLN A 290 6.52 -5.36 20.34
C GLN A 290 5.91 -4.22 19.52
N VAL A 291 4.83 -4.48 18.79
CA VAL A 291 4.16 -3.47 17.95
C VAL A 291 3.55 -2.35 18.78
N GLN A 292 2.96 -2.68 19.94
CA GLN A 292 2.44 -1.64 20.85
C GLN A 292 3.58 -0.71 21.37
N GLU A 293 4.76 -1.25 21.65
CA GLU A 293 5.93 -0.47 22.08
C GLU A 293 6.46 0.40 20.94
N GLU A 294 6.57 -0.16 19.71
CA GLU A 294 6.97 0.58 18.51
C GLU A 294 6.03 1.77 18.24
N LEU A 295 4.72 1.57 18.39
CA LEU A 295 3.73 2.62 18.19
C LEU A 295 3.74 3.68 19.30
N ALA A 296 3.90 3.28 20.55
CA ALA A 296 4.04 4.23 21.64
C ALA A 296 5.26 5.14 21.44
N GLU A 297 6.37 4.58 20.97
CA GLU A 297 7.57 5.33 20.60
C GLU A 297 7.32 6.26 19.41
N ALA A 298 6.62 5.77 18.37
CA ALA A 298 6.32 6.58 17.18
C ALA A 298 5.42 7.79 17.52
N ILE A 299 4.42 7.60 18.38
CA ILE A 299 3.54 8.68 18.83
C ILE A 299 4.33 9.69 19.68
N ARG A 300 5.16 9.23 20.62
CA ARG A 300 6.01 10.11 21.42
C ARG A 300 6.95 10.92 20.54
N PHE A 301 7.63 10.28 19.59
CA PHE A 301 8.51 10.95 18.63
C PHE A 301 7.76 12.03 17.85
N ALA A 302 6.55 11.74 17.37
CA ALA A 302 5.73 12.70 16.65
C ALA A 302 5.27 13.87 17.54
N ASP A 303 4.84 13.62 18.79
CA ASP A 303 4.42 14.65 19.72
C ASP A 303 5.60 15.62 20.05
N GLU A 304 6.81 15.09 20.27
CA GLU A 304 8.01 15.86 20.60
C GLU A 304 8.65 16.58 19.41
N SER A 305 8.30 16.17 18.19
CA SER A 305 8.86 16.73 16.96
C SER A 305 8.39 18.15 16.68
N PRO A 306 9.25 19.03 16.10
CA PRO A 306 8.90 20.41 15.80
C PRO A 306 7.86 20.51 14.69
N ILE A 307 7.09 21.60 14.72
CA ILE A 307 6.23 22.00 13.62
C ILE A 307 7.09 22.72 12.57
N PRO A 308 6.88 22.48 11.26
CA PRO A 308 7.60 23.20 10.20
C PRO A 308 7.44 24.72 10.35
N THR A 309 8.51 25.45 10.05
CA THR A 309 8.47 26.92 10.03
C THR A 309 7.65 27.44 8.85
N VAL A 310 7.18 28.68 8.92
CA VAL A 310 6.45 29.32 7.80
C VAL A 310 7.30 29.36 6.52
N ASP A 311 8.61 29.57 6.65
CA ASP A 311 9.53 29.59 5.51
C ASP A 311 9.65 28.23 4.81
N ALA A 312 9.34 27.14 5.48
CA ALA A 312 9.34 25.80 4.89
C ALA A 312 8.29 25.65 3.76
N VAL A 313 7.27 26.50 3.69
CA VAL A 313 6.21 26.46 2.65
C VAL A 313 6.78 26.56 1.23
N VAL A 314 7.83 27.37 1.04
CA VAL A 314 8.46 27.60 -0.28
C VAL A 314 9.67 26.71 -0.54
N GLN A 315 10.07 25.89 0.45
CA GLN A 315 11.18 24.95 0.29
C GLN A 315 10.73 23.66 -0.40
N ASP A 316 11.67 22.96 -0.99
CA ASP A 316 11.47 21.66 -1.67
C ASP A 316 10.50 21.71 -2.88
N VAL A 317 10.22 22.89 -3.43
CA VAL A 317 9.37 23.06 -4.63
C VAL A 317 10.20 22.85 -5.90
N TYR A 318 11.44 23.31 -5.89
CA TYR A 318 12.40 23.16 -6.97
C TYR A 318 13.76 22.70 -6.43
N SER A 319 14.57 22.08 -7.28
CA SER A 319 15.95 21.74 -6.92
C SER A 319 16.80 23.02 -6.82
N ASP A 320 17.83 23.02 -5.96
CA ASP A 320 18.76 24.16 -5.76
C ASP A 320 19.47 24.60 -7.04
N ILE A 321 19.63 23.70 -8.01
CA ILE A 321 20.19 24.00 -9.34
C ILE A 321 19.37 25.05 -10.10
N VAL A 322 18.06 25.15 -9.82
CA VAL A 322 17.17 26.13 -10.46
C VAL A 322 17.37 27.54 -9.88
N GLU A 323 17.79 27.66 -8.63
CA GLU A 323 18.11 28.94 -8.00
C GLU A 323 19.37 29.56 -8.60
N GLU A 324 20.42 28.78 -8.86
CA GLU A 324 21.63 29.24 -9.53
C GLU A 324 21.38 29.73 -10.97
N VAL A 325 20.46 29.11 -11.70
CA VAL A 325 20.09 29.52 -13.07
C VAL A 325 19.26 30.81 -13.06
N ARG A 326 18.47 31.08 -12.02
CA ARG A 326 17.67 32.30 -11.88
C ARG A 326 18.49 33.51 -11.39
N ALA A 327 19.62 33.28 -10.73
CA ALA A 327 20.53 34.31 -10.26
C ALA A 327 21.53 34.82 -11.34
N ARG A 328 21.53 34.21 -12.53
CA ARG A 328 22.29 34.61 -13.73
C ARG A 328 21.38 35.25 -14.77
#